data_21117c669e545dc44bebb78791937b57
#
_entry.id   21117c669e545dc44bebb78791937b57
#
_cell.length_a   1.000
_cell.length_b   1.000
_cell.length_c   1.000
_cell.angle_alpha   90.00
_cell.angle_beta   90.00
_cell.angle_gamma   90.00
#
_symmetry.space_group_name_H-M   'P 1'
#
loop_
_entity.id
_entity.type
_entity.pdbx_description
1 polymer ?
#
loop_
_entity_poly.entity_id
_entity_poly.type
_entity_poly.pdbx_seq_one_letter_code
_entity_poly.pdbx_strand_id
1 'polypeptide(L)'
;MNKFTLALGLLISAFASSAADMSRGADNFYKSDKVTQQKVTFKNQYQMAVVGNLFIPKKMSQNTRHPAIVVGHPMGAVKEQSSNLYAQKLAEQG
;
A
#
# COMPACT_ATOMS: atom_id res chain seq x y z
N MET A 1 16.89 -43.19 16.54
CA MET A 1 17.58 -41.94 16.81
C MET A 1 17.19 -40.79 15.86
N ASN A 2 17.07 -41.07 14.57
CA ASN A 2 16.73 -40.01 13.59
C ASN A 2 15.33 -39.46 13.78
N LYS A 3 14.42 -40.15 14.45
CA LYS A 3 13.05 -39.67 14.68
C LYS A 3 12.99 -38.44 15.60
N PHE A 4 13.86 -38.34 16.62
CA PHE A 4 13.86 -37.19 17.52
C PHE A 4 14.44 -35.93 16.85
N THR A 5 15.46 -36.07 16.02
CA THR A 5 16.04 -34.95 15.28
C THR A 5 15.04 -34.38 14.27
N LEU A 6 14.27 -35.22 13.60
CA LEU A 6 13.26 -34.81 12.63
C LEU A 6 12.12 -34.04 13.31
N ALA A 7 11.64 -34.50 14.47
CA ALA A 7 10.60 -33.83 15.23
C ALA A 7 11.02 -32.41 15.67
N LEU A 8 12.27 -32.26 16.09
CA LEU A 8 12.80 -30.94 16.49
C LEU A 8 12.84 -29.96 15.31
N GLY A 9 13.25 -30.45 14.14
CA GLY A 9 13.26 -29.64 12.92
C GLY A 9 11.87 -29.16 12.51
N LEU A 10 10.87 -30.01 12.61
CA LEU A 10 9.47 -29.65 12.31
C LEU A 10 8.93 -28.61 13.28
N LEU A 11 9.24 -28.68 14.56
CA LEU A 11 8.84 -27.68 15.55
C LEU A 11 9.43 -26.30 15.24
N ILE A 12 10.69 -26.21 14.87
CA ILE A 12 11.34 -24.95 14.52
C ILE A 12 10.69 -24.34 13.28
N SER A 13 10.37 -25.15 12.27
CA SER A 13 9.69 -24.69 11.06
C SER A 13 8.29 -24.15 11.37
N ALA A 14 7.53 -24.79 12.25
CA ALA A 14 6.21 -24.33 12.65
C ALA A 14 6.26 -22.97 13.36
N PHE A 15 7.21 -22.73 14.23
CA PHE A 15 7.40 -21.44 14.88
C PHE A 15 7.76 -20.35 13.89
N ALA A 16 8.66 -20.61 12.94
CA ALA A 16 9.03 -19.66 11.91
C ALA A 16 7.84 -19.28 11.04
N SER A 17 6.98 -20.24 10.68
CA SER A 17 5.77 -19.98 9.90
C SER A 17 4.74 -19.12 10.64
N SER A 18 4.54 -19.36 11.96
CA SER A 18 3.57 -18.59 12.74
C SER A 18 4.01 -17.16 13.04
N ALA A 19 5.31 -16.87 12.97
CA ALA A 19 5.84 -15.51 13.17
C ALA A 19 5.66 -14.62 11.92
N ALA A 20 5.28 -15.15 10.77
CA ALA A 20 5.26 -14.44 9.49
C ALA A 20 4.05 -13.53 9.31
N ASP A 21 2.92 -13.78 9.98
CA ASP A 21 1.70 -12.98 9.78
C ASP A 21 1.41 -12.07 10.96
N MET A 22 2.02 -10.90 10.94
CA MET A 22 1.78 -9.83 11.90
C MET A 22 0.92 -8.70 11.33
N SER A 23 0.39 -8.86 10.13
CA SER A 23 -0.33 -7.81 9.42
C SER A 23 -1.71 -7.51 9.99
N ARG A 24 -2.31 -8.45 10.70
CA ARG A 24 -3.70 -8.35 11.21
C ARG A 24 -4.69 -7.97 10.12
N GLY A 25 -4.45 -8.44 8.90
CA GLY A 25 -5.29 -8.14 7.75
C GLY A 25 -4.95 -6.84 7.03
N ALA A 26 -3.94 -6.11 7.43
CA ALA A 26 -3.49 -4.93 6.70
C ALA A 26 -2.77 -5.32 5.41
N ASP A 27 -3.10 -4.66 4.31
CA ASP A 27 -2.50 -4.92 3.01
C ASP A 27 -2.10 -3.60 2.36
N ASN A 28 -0.82 -3.26 2.44
CA ASN A 28 -0.26 -2.05 1.83
C ASN A 28 -0.28 -2.09 0.30
N PHE A 29 -0.46 -3.27 -0.29
CA PHE A 29 -0.52 -3.46 -1.73
C PHE A 29 -1.95 -3.63 -2.25
N TYR A 30 -2.93 -3.32 -1.41
CA TYR A 30 -4.34 -3.37 -1.76
C TYR A 30 -4.63 -2.56 -3.03
N LYS A 31 -5.41 -3.15 -3.93
CA LYS A 31 -5.89 -2.51 -5.14
C LYS A 31 -7.41 -2.53 -5.17
N SER A 32 -8.01 -1.38 -5.44
CA SER A 32 -9.45 -1.25 -5.49
C SER A 32 -9.95 -1.31 -6.93
N ASP A 33 -11.03 -2.06 -7.15
CA ASP A 33 -11.72 -2.09 -8.44
C ASP A 33 -12.51 -0.81 -8.71
N LYS A 34 -12.74 0.00 -7.69
CA LYS A 34 -13.51 1.25 -7.78
C LYS A 34 -12.66 2.48 -8.05
N VAL A 35 -11.36 2.30 -8.11
CA VAL A 35 -10.38 3.40 -8.20
C VAL A 35 -9.42 3.14 -9.35
N THR A 36 -9.14 4.18 -10.13
CA THR A 36 -8.09 4.15 -11.14
C THR A 36 -6.82 4.77 -10.56
N GLN A 37 -5.70 4.08 -10.68
CA GLN A 37 -4.41 4.58 -10.27
C GLN A 37 -3.63 5.07 -11.47
N GLN A 38 -3.04 6.25 -11.37
CA GLN A 38 -2.26 6.87 -12.43
C GLN A 38 -0.98 7.45 -11.85
N LYS A 39 0.16 7.13 -12.48
CA LYS A 39 1.43 7.73 -12.10
C LYS A 39 1.51 9.14 -12.68
N VAL A 40 1.85 10.12 -11.83
CA VAL A 40 1.97 11.51 -12.24
C VAL A 40 3.37 12.03 -11.91
N THR A 41 3.87 12.92 -12.75
CA THR A 41 5.16 13.58 -12.54
C THR A 41 4.96 15.07 -12.74
N PHE A 42 5.50 15.86 -11.81
CA PHE A 42 5.43 17.32 -11.89
C PHE A 42 6.71 17.91 -11.29
N LYS A 43 6.93 19.19 -11.54
CA LYS A 43 8.08 19.90 -10.96
C LYS A 43 7.63 20.73 -9.78
N ASN A 44 8.43 20.73 -8.72
CA ASN A 44 8.20 21.61 -7.58
C ASN A 44 8.75 23.01 -7.84
N GLN A 45 8.66 23.88 -6.85
CA GLN A 45 9.15 25.27 -6.96
C GLN A 45 10.66 25.38 -7.22
N TYR A 46 11.43 24.32 -6.92
CA TYR A 46 12.87 24.27 -7.16
C TYR A 46 13.23 23.53 -8.45
N GLN A 47 12.27 23.30 -9.35
CA GLN A 47 12.45 22.58 -10.62
C GLN A 47 12.89 21.13 -10.46
N MET A 48 12.67 20.53 -9.30
CA MET A 48 12.92 19.10 -9.08
C MET A 48 11.71 18.29 -9.49
N ALA A 49 11.94 17.17 -10.20
CA ALA A 49 10.86 16.27 -10.60
C ALA A 49 10.34 15.51 -9.39
N VAL A 50 9.04 15.57 -9.19
CA VAL A 50 8.32 14.85 -8.13
C VAL A 50 7.40 13.83 -8.79
N VAL A 51 7.44 12.59 -8.30
CA VAL A 51 6.61 11.50 -8.80
C VAL A 51 5.58 11.14 -7.74
N GLY A 52 4.32 11.07 -8.15
CA GLY A 52 3.22 10.70 -7.28
C GLY A 52 2.32 9.65 -7.91
N ASN A 53 1.46 9.09 -7.10
CA ASN A 53 0.37 8.24 -7.56
C ASN A 53 -0.94 8.98 -7.35
N LEU A 54 -1.70 9.14 -8.41
CA LEU A 54 -3.03 9.76 -8.38
C LEU A 54 -4.09 8.67 -8.37
N PHE A 55 -4.99 8.72 -7.41
CA PHE A 55 -6.08 7.77 -7.26
C PHE A 55 -7.39 8.49 -7.55
N ILE A 56 -8.10 8.03 -8.58
CA ILE A 56 -9.32 8.66 -9.05
C ILE A 56 -10.46 7.66 -8.94
N PRO A 57 -11.57 8.00 -8.23
CA PRO A 57 -12.77 7.16 -8.25
C PRO A 57 -13.30 7.00 -9.67
N LYS A 58 -13.58 5.77 -10.09
CA LYS A 58 -14.03 5.48 -11.46
C LYS A 58 -15.37 6.15 -11.81
N LYS A 59 -16.21 6.37 -10.80
CA LYS A 59 -17.54 6.98 -10.98
C LYS A 59 -17.52 8.50 -10.82
N MET A 60 -16.35 9.11 -10.68
CA MET A 60 -16.25 10.56 -10.50
C MET A 60 -16.59 11.29 -11.79
N SER A 61 -17.47 12.29 -11.69
CA SER A 61 -17.78 13.18 -12.82
C SER A 61 -16.59 14.08 -13.12
N GLN A 62 -16.16 14.12 -14.38
CA GLN A 62 -15.05 14.97 -14.80
C GLN A 62 -15.43 16.42 -15.03
N ASN A 63 -16.72 16.74 -15.04
CA ASN A 63 -17.23 18.08 -15.32
C ASN A 63 -17.46 18.93 -14.08
N THR A 64 -17.23 18.39 -12.89
CA THR A 64 -17.40 19.09 -11.62
C THR A 64 -16.10 19.10 -10.83
N ARG A 65 -15.96 20.10 -9.95
CA ARG A 65 -14.84 20.16 -9.03
C ARG A 65 -15.07 19.22 -7.87
N HIS A 66 -14.02 18.51 -7.50
CA HIS A 66 -14.03 17.58 -6.38
C HIS A 66 -12.93 17.95 -5.38
N PRO A 67 -13.12 17.66 -4.10
CA PRO A 67 -12.04 17.83 -3.14
C PRO A 67 -10.89 16.88 -3.45
N ALA A 68 -9.68 17.34 -3.18
CA ALA A 68 -8.48 16.53 -3.35
C ALA A 68 -7.79 16.36 -1.99
N ILE A 69 -7.26 15.17 -1.75
CA ILE A 69 -6.54 14.83 -0.53
C ILE A 69 -5.10 14.48 -0.89
N VAL A 70 -4.15 15.12 -0.24
CA VAL A 70 -2.73 14.79 -0.40
C VAL A 70 -2.32 13.85 0.74
N VAL A 71 -1.75 12.70 0.37
CA VAL A 71 -1.28 11.71 1.33
C VAL A 71 0.23 11.59 1.19
N GLY A 72 0.94 11.83 2.28
CA GLY A 72 2.39 11.69 2.33
C GLY A 72 2.83 10.49 3.15
N HIS A 73 4.00 9.94 2.83
CA HIS A 73 4.58 8.85 3.59
C HIS A 73 5.53 9.38 4.68
N PRO A 74 5.77 8.61 5.75
CA PRO A 74 6.74 9.00 6.76
C PRO A 74 8.18 8.87 6.25
N MET A 75 9.11 9.51 6.97
CA MET A 75 10.53 9.38 6.66
C MET A 75 10.96 7.89 6.73
N GLY A 76 11.72 7.46 5.75
CA GLY A 76 12.16 6.05 5.68
C GLY A 76 11.17 5.11 4.97
N ALA A 77 10.05 5.64 4.48
CA ALA A 77 9.07 4.87 3.70
C ALA A 77 8.99 5.40 2.27
N VAL A 78 8.25 4.70 1.42
CA VAL A 78 7.97 5.12 0.03
C VAL A 78 6.47 5.21 -0.20
N LYS A 79 6.08 5.91 -1.26
CA LYS A 79 4.66 6.18 -1.56
C LYS A 79 3.83 4.93 -1.80
N GLU A 80 4.44 3.83 -2.23
CA GLU A 80 3.77 2.56 -2.51
C GLU A 80 3.50 1.72 -1.27
N GLN A 81 3.86 2.19 -0.08
CA GLN A 81 3.61 1.50 1.20
C GLN A 81 2.30 1.98 1.83
N SER A 82 2.30 2.33 3.11
CA SER A 82 1.07 2.68 3.83
C SER A 82 0.30 3.84 3.21
N SER A 83 0.98 4.86 2.67
CA SER A 83 0.31 5.99 2.04
C SER A 83 -0.52 5.57 0.82
N ASN A 84 -0.05 4.58 0.07
CA ASN A 84 -0.78 4.05 -1.08
C ASN A 84 -2.10 3.39 -0.64
N LEU A 85 -2.09 2.64 0.44
CA LEU A 85 -3.30 2.02 1.01
C LEU A 85 -4.30 3.08 1.45
N TYR A 86 -3.87 4.09 2.21
CA TYR A 86 -4.75 5.17 2.66
C TYR A 86 -5.34 5.95 1.50
N ALA A 87 -4.53 6.26 0.49
CA ALA A 87 -4.98 7.01 -0.68
C ALA A 87 -6.07 6.24 -1.44
N GLN A 88 -5.89 4.94 -1.64
CA GLN A 88 -6.89 4.11 -2.29
C GLN A 88 -8.20 4.01 -1.49
N LYS A 89 -8.10 3.78 -0.19
CA LYS A 89 -9.27 3.68 0.68
C LYS A 89 -10.05 4.99 0.73
N LEU A 90 -9.37 6.12 0.75
CA LEU A 90 -10.02 7.43 0.71
C LEU A 90 -10.68 7.68 -0.65
N ALA A 91 -10.02 7.32 -1.74
CA ALA A 91 -10.58 7.47 -3.08
C ALA A 91 -11.82 6.59 -3.30
N GLU A 92 -11.90 5.43 -2.67
CA GLU A 92 -13.10 4.58 -2.72
C GLU A 92 -14.34 5.27 -2.15
N GLN A 93 -14.16 6.18 -1.24
CA GLN A 93 -15.27 6.93 -0.62
C GLN A 93 -15.76 8.09 -1.48
N GLY A 94 -15.14 8.36 -2.59
CA GLY A 94 -15.49 9.48 -3.46
C GLY A 94 -14.72 10.72 -3.13
#